data_51916719a307231634479dcb34ef7f8d
#
_entry.id   51916719a307231634479dcb34ef7f8d
#
_cell.length_a   1.000
_cell.length_b   1.000
_cell.length_c   1.000
_cell.angle_alpha   90.00
_cell.angle_beta   90.00
_cell.angle_gamma   90.00
#
_symmetry.space_group_name_H-M   'P 1'
#
loop_
_entity.id
_entity.type
_entity.pdbx_description
1 polymer ?
#
loop_
_entity_poly.entity_id
_entity_poly.type
_entity_poly.pdbx_seq_one_letter_code
_entity_poly.pdbx_strand_id
1 'polypeptide(L)'
;MITKIHTIFNMSLIKTSEEIELIRESAQLVSKTLGMLASEIKPGINTLYLDNLAESFIRDHKGVPGFLGLYDFPNTLCISPNSQVVHGIPNKEIIKEGQILSIDCGVLKNGYYGDHAFTFTVGEVDKEILQLLEITKQSLYVGIEQFKLGNRVGDVGYAIQNYNESKGYGVVRELVGHGLGKE
;
A
#
# COMPACT_ATOMS: atom_id res chain seq x y z
N MET A 1 -0.93 36.89 -26.87
CA MET A 1 -0.85 35.44 -27.08
C MET A 1 -0.04 34.76 -25.95
N ILE A 2 -0.27 35.13 -24.66
CA ILE A 2 0.49 34.67 -23.50
C ILE A 2 -0.45 34.04 -22.40
N THR A 3 -1.76 34.03 -22.66
CA THR A 3 -2.77 33.69 -21.64
C THR A 3 -3.20 32.23 -21.64
N LYS A 4 -2.60 31.35 -22.45
CA LYS A 4 -2.99 29.93 -22.53
C LYS A 4 -2.00 28.93 -21.94
N ILE A 5 -0.85 29.38 -21.43
CA ILE A 5 0.16 28.50 -20.85
C ILE A 5 -0.04 28.28 -19.34
N HIS A 6 -0.82 29.16 -18.67
CA HIS A 6 -1.07 29.03 -17.22
C HIS A 6 -2.14 28.02 -16.83
N THR A 7 -2.89 27.45 -17.78
CA THR A 7 -4.01 26.53 -17.46
C THR A 7 -3.61 25.06 -17.44
N ILE A 8 -2.40 24.72 -17.88
CA ILE A 8 -1.94 23.31 -17.94
C ILE A 8 -1.12 22.93 -16.69
N PHE A 9 -0.67 23.89 -15.90
CA PHE A 9 0.13 23.63 -14.67
C PHE A 9 -0.67 23.72 -13.38
N ASN A 10 -1.99 23.70 -13.41
CA ASN A 10 -2.83 23.79 -12.22
C ASN A 10 -3.38 22.45 -11.73
N MET A 11 -2.70 21.34 -12.02
CA MET A 11 -2.74 20.16 -11.13
C MET A 11 -1.71 20.44 -10.05
N SER A 12 -2.08 21.25 -9.08
CA SER A 12 -1.21 21.59 -7.96
C SER A 12 -0.81 20.30 -7.24
N LEU A 13 0.49 19.99 -7.24
CA LEU A 13 1.05 18.93 -6.40
C LEU A 13 0.80 19.23 -4.91
N ILE A 14 0.63 20.51 -4.58
CA ILE A 14 0.32 20.97 -3.23
C ILE A 14 -1.19 20.84 -3.02
N LYS A 15 -1.58 20.12 -2.00
CA LYS A 15 -2.97 19.90 -1.62
C LYS A 15 -3.47 20.97 -0.67
N THR A 16 -4.73 21.38 -0.80
CA THR A 16 -5.40 22.24 0.19
C THR A 16 -5.70 21.44 1.47
N SER A 17 -6.06 22.12 2.54
CA SER A 17 -6.46 21.46 3.79
C SER A 17 -7.67 20.55 3.57
N GLU A 18 -8.64 20.97 2.77
CA GLU A 18 -9.82 20.19 2.41
C GLU A 18 -9.46 18.95 1.61
N GLU A 19 -8.56 19.07 0.63
CA GLU A 19 -8.07 17.92 -0.15
C GLU A 19 -7.31 16.92 0.73
N ILE A 20 -6.52 17.41 1.69
CA ILE A 20 -5.82 16.55 2.67
C ILE A 20 -6.81 15.74 3.50
N GLU A 21 -7.93 16.34 3.95
CA GLU A 21 -8.96 15.60 4.70
C GLU A 21 -9.65 14.53 3.83
N LEU A 22 -9.91 14.80 2.56
CA LEU A 22 -10.48 13.80 1.64
C LEU A 22 -9.51 12.63 1.39
N ILE A 23 -8.20 12.93 1.22
CA ILE A 23 -7.16 11.89 1.14
C ILE A 23 -7.09 11.09 2.44
N ARG A 24 -7.18 11.76 3.59
CA ARG A 24 -7.19 11.12 4.92
C ARG A 24 -8.36 10.15 5.08
N GLU A 25 -9.56 10.52 4.63
CA GLU A 25 -10.73 9.62 4.67
C GLU A 25 -10.50 8.34 3.86
N SER A 26 -9.90 8.46 2.68
CA SER A 26 -9.55 7.31 1.83
C SER A 26 -8.48 6.44 2.49
N ALA A 27 -7.41 7.05 3.00
CA ALA A 27 -6.34 6.34 3.72
C ALA A 27 -6.85 5.62 4.98
N GLN A 28 -7.79 6.25 5.72
CA GLN A 28 -8.44 5.61 6.87
C GLN A 28 -9.30 4.43 6.47
N LEU A 29 -9.97 4.47 5.31
CA LEU A 29 -10.76 3.34 4.82
C LEU A 29 -9.84 2.19 4.43
N VAL A 30 -8.71 2.46 3.75
CA VAL A 30 -7.68 1.45 3.48
C VAL A 30 -7.20 0.80 4.79
N SER A 31 -6.84 1.60 5.79
CA SER A 31 -6.38 1.09 7.08
C SER A 31 -7.43 0.21 7.79
N LYS A 32 -8.71 0.62 7.75
CA LYS A 32 -9.81 -0.18 8.31
C LYS A 32 -10.02 -1.49 7.53
N THR A 33 -9.88 -1.46 6.21
CA THR A 33 -9.98 -2.66 5.37
C THR A 33 -8.87 -3.65 5.74
N LEU A 34 -7.62 -3.21 5.82
CA LEU A 34 -6.49 -4.05 6.25
C LEU A 34 -6.68 -4.57 7.68
N GLY A 35 -7.20 -3.74 8.59
CA GLY A 35 -7.50 -4.14 9.97
C GLY A 35 -8.61 -5.21 10.05
N MET A 36 -9.64 -5.13 9.24
CA MET A 36 -10.68 -6.14 9.10
C MET A 36 -10.09 -7.45 8.57
N LEU A 37 -9.27 -7.39 7.50
CA LEU A 37 -8.61 -8.57 6.93
C LEU A 37 -7.69 -9.26 7.94
N ALA A 38 -7.00 -8.50 8.79
CA ALA A 38 -6.13 -9.07 9.83
C ALA A 38 -6.86 -10.08 10.74
N SER A 39 -8.15 -9.87 11.02
CA SER A 39 -8.96 -10.77 11.84
C SER A 39 -9.40 -12.05 11.11
N GLU A 40 -9.36 -12.05 9.79
CA GLU A 40 -9.80 -13.15 8.94
C GLU A 40 -8.65 -14.05 8.47
N ILE A 41 -7.41 -13.54 8.50
CA ILE A 41 -6.23 -14.27 8.03
C ILE A 41 -5.91 -15.43 8.98
N LYS A 42 -6.05 -16.65 8.46
CA LYS A 42 -5.75 -17.91 9.17
C LYS A 42 -5.50 -19.05 8.17
N PRO A 43 -4.83 -20.12 8.58
CA PRO A 43 -4.71 -21.30 7.73
C PRO A 43 -6.08 -21.85 7.31
N GLY A 44 -6.18 -22.35 6.07
CA GLY A 44 -7.39 -22.98 5.53
C GLY A 44 -8.29 -22.07 4.70
N ILE A 45 -8.09 -20.76 4.70
CA ILE A 45 -8.77 -19.83 3.76
C ILE A 45 -7.93 -19.66 2.48
N ASN A 46 -8.45 -18.92 1.52
CA ASN A 46 -7.72 -18.57 0.31
C ASN A 46 -7.73 -17.04 0.07
N THR A 47 -6.83 -16.57 -0.78
CA THR A 47 -6.66 -15.12 -1.04
C THR A 47 -7.85 -14.51 -1.75
N LEU A 48 -8.59 -15.28 -2.58
CA LEU A 48 -9.80 -14.80 -3.24
C LEU A 48 -10.94 -14.52 -2.24
N TYR A 49 -11.02 -15.28 -1.16
CA TYR A 49 -11.95 -15.00 -0.06
C TYR A 49 -11.66 -13.64 0.58
N LEU A 50 -10.38 -13.35 0.88
CA LEU A 50 -9.96 -12.05 1.44
C LEU A 50 -10.27 -10.89 0.49
N ASP A 51 -10.04 -11.08 -0.81
CA ASP A 51 -10.34 -10.10 -1.84
C ASP A 51 -11.83 -9.73 -1.89
N ASN A 52 -12.70 -10.74 -1.90
CA ASN A 52 -14.15 -10.53 -1.88
C ASN A 52 -14.63 -9.81 -0.61
N LEU A 53 -14.05 -10.14 0.55
CA LEU A 53 -14.35 -9.44 1.79
C LEU A 53 -13.94 -7.97 1.73
N ALA A 54 -12.74 -7.69 1.21
CA ALA A 54 -12.25 -6.33 1.07
C ALA A 54 -13.13 -5.51 0.12
N GLU A 55 -13.53 -6.08 -1.03
CA GLU A 55 -14.42 -5.41 -1.97
C GLU A 55 -15.75 -5.03 -1.30
N SER A 56 -16.39 -6.00 -0.63
CA SER A 56 -17.65 -5.74 0.08
C SER A 56 -17.49 -4.66 1.14
N PHE A 57 -16.45 -4.76 1.96
CA PHE A 57 -16.18 -3.79 3.03
C PHE A 57 -15.94 -2.37 2.50
N ILE A 58 -15.14 -2.23 1.45
CA ILE A 58 -14.85 -0.93 0.82
C ILE A 58 -16.14 -0.30 0.28
N ARG A 59 -16.98 -1.09 -0.41
CA ARG A 59 -18.25 -0.61 -1.00
C ARG A 59 -19.28 -0.24 0.05
N ASP A 60 -19.40 -1.01 1.13
CA ASP A 60 -20.29 -0.73 2.26
C ASP A 60 -19.93 0.59 2.95
N HIS A 61 -18.66 0.98 2.91
CA HIS A 61 -18.15 2.25 3.44
C HIS A 61 -18.10 3.37 2.39
N LYS A 62 -18.82 3.22 1.25
CA LYS A 62 -18.92 4.20 0.17
C LYS A 62 -17.58 4.51 -0.51
N GLY A 63 -16.65 3.58 -0.50
CA GLY A 63 -15.43 3.60 -1.29
C GLY A 63 -15.59 2.81 -2.58
N VAL A 64 -14.63 2.97 -3.47
CA VAL A 64 -14.47 2.18 -4.69
C VAL A 64 -13.10 1.50 -4.61
N PRO A 65 -12.98 0.18 -4.88
CA PRO A 65 -11.69 -0.49 -5.00
C PRO A 65 -10.79 0.22 -6.00
N GLY A 66 -9.59 0.63 -5.57
CA GLY A 66 -8.71 1.46 -6.40
C GLY A 66 -7.96 0.69 -7.48
N PHE A 67 -7.73 -0.61 -7.26
CA PHE A 67 -6.96 -1.44 -8.20
C PHE A 67 -7.83 -2.19 -9.19
N LEU A 68 -9.09 -2.47 -8.85
CA LEU A 68 -10.00 -3.22 -9.72
C LEU A 68 -10.22 -2.50 -11.05
N GLY A 69 -9.78 -3.12 -12.14
CA GLY A 69 -9.83 -2.57 -13.50
C GLY A 69 -8.66 -1.64 -13.87
N LEU A 70 -7.79 -1.29 -12.94
CA LEU A 70 -6.61 -0.47 -13.23
C LEU A 70 -5.60 -1.31 -14.03
N TYR A 71 -5.29 -0.87 -15.25
CA TYR A 71 -4.45 -1.64 -16.20
C TYR A 71 -4.92 -3.10 -16.37
N ASP A 72 -6.24 -3.30 -16.42
CA ASP A 72 -6.90 -4.61 -16.51
C ASP A 72 -6.66 -5.55 -15.30
N PHE A 73 -6.23 -5.00 -14.15
CA PHE A 73 -6.08 -5.79 -12.94
C PHE A 73 -7.44 -6.33 -12.47
N PRO A 74 -7.59 -7.66 -12.26
CA PRO A 74 -8.91 -8.27 -12.13
C PRO A 74 -9.52 -8.24 -10.73
N ASN A 75 -8.78 -7.77 -9.71
CA ASN A 75 -9.14 -7.90 -8.30
C ASN A 75 -9.09 -6.58 -7.54
N THR A 76 -9.64 -6.59 -6.33
CA THR A 76 -9.66 -5.44 -5.40
C THR A 76 -8.32 -5.23 -4.72
N LEU A 77 -7.64 -6.32 -4.37
CA LEU A 77 -6.38 -6.34 -3.64
C LEU A 77 -5.26 -6.95 -4.49
N CYS A 78 -4.03 -6.48 -4.29
CA CYS A 78 -2.87 -7.29 -4.59
C CYS A 78 -2.53 -8.12 -3.35
N ILE A 79 -2.47 -9.45 -3.48
CA ILE A 79 -2.08 -10.35 -2.38
C ILE A 79 -0.92 -11.20 -2.84
N SER A 80 0.25 -10.96 -2.28
CA SER A 80 1.52 -11.57 -2.68
C SER A 80 2.04 -12.48 -1.57
N PRO A 81 1.90 -13.82 -1.69
CA PRO A 81 2.38 -14.76 -0.69
C PRO A 81 3.91 -14.95 -0.74
N ASN A 82 4.53 -15.05 0.42
CA ASN A 82 5.94 -15.43 0.63
C ASN A 82 6.93 -14.61 -0.23
N SER A 83 7.60 -15.25 -1.18
CA SER A 83 8.63 -14.64 -2.04
C SER A 83 8.06 -13.80 -3.19
N GLN A 84 6.75 -13.78 -3.40
CA GLN A 84 6.13 -12.90 -4.38
C GLN A 84 6.23 -11.46 -3.90
N VAL A 85 6.92 -10.61 -4.66
CA VAL A 85 7.26 -9.25 -4.22
C VAL A 85 6.04 -8.33 -4.20
N VAL A 86 5.32 -8.22 -5.34
CA VAL A 86 4.15 -7.35 -5.50
C VAL A 86 3.16 -7.92 -6.52
N HIS A 87 1.99 -7.29 -6.64
CA HIS A 87 0.98 -7.49 -7.67
C HIS A 87 0.44 -8.93 -7.76
N GLY A 88 0.46 -9.67 -6.65
CA GLY A 88 -0.13 -11.00 -6.59
C GLY A 88 -1.63 -10.95 -6.85
N ILE A 89 -2.12 -11.80 -7.78
CA ILE A 89 -3.53 -11.90 -8.10
C ILE A 89 -4.19 -12.89 -7.13
N PRO A 90 -5.21 -12.46 -6.36
CA PRO A 90 -5.99 -13.33 -5.50
C PRO A 90 -6.53 -14.58 -6.23
N ASN A 91 -6.42 -15.73 -5.61
CA ASN A 91 -6.80 -17.00 -6.20
C ASN A 91 -7.38 -17.98 -5.14
N LYS A 92 -7.67 -19.21 -5.54
CA LYS A 92 -8.27 -20.25 -4.68
C LYS A 92 -7.25 -21.12 -3.95
N GLU A 93 -5.95 -20.82 -4.05
CA GLU A 93 -4.93 -21.56 -3.29
C GLU A 93 -5.10 -21.34 -1.81
N ILE A 94 -5.06 -22.46 -1.07
CA ILE A 94 -5.28 -22.45 0.38
C ILE A 94 -4.02 -21.94 1.09
N ILE A 95 -4.24 -20.94 1.93
CA ILE A 95 -3.21 -20.35 2.79
C ILE A 95 -2.84 -21.34 3.89
N LYS A 96 -1.55 -21.48 4.15
CA LYS A 96 -0.99 -22.45 5.12
C LYS A 96 -0.30 -21.73 6.27
N GLU A 97 -0.21 -22.41 7.38
CA GLU A 97 0.63 -22.02 8.52
C GLU A 97 2.06 -21.73 8.08
N GLY A 98 2.69 -20.71 8.66
CA GLY A 98 4.07 -20.33 8.37
C GLY A 98 4.26 -19.44 7.13
N GLN A 99 3.19 -19.13 6.40
CA GLN A 99 3.24 -18.19 5.27
C GLN A 99 3.17 -16.74 5.73
N ILE A 100 3.65 -15.84 4.88
CA ILE A 100 3.37 -14.40 4.98
C ILE A 100 2.57 -13.95 3.77
N LEU A 101 1.70 -12.96 3.96
CA LEU A 101 0.87 -12.36 2.92
C LEU A 101 1.11 -10.87 2.89
N SER A 102 1.78 -10.38 1.85
CA SER A 102 1.84 -8.94 1.58
C SER A 102 0.56 -8.52 0.88
N ILE A 103 -0.27 -7.77 1.57
CA ILE A 103 -1.57 -7.30 1.07
C ILE A 103 -1.47 -5.80 0.80
N ASP A 104 -1.74 -5.43 -0.43
CA ASP A 104 -1.77 -4.06 -0.90
C ASP A 104 -3.21 -3.68 -1.28
N CYS A 105 -3.67 -2.52 -0.81
CA CYS A 105 -5.04 -2.08 -0.90
C CYS A 105 -5.12 -0.61 -1.29
N GLY A 106 -5.71 -0.34 -2.44
CA GLY A 106 -6.06 1.00 -2.89
C GLY A 106 -7.57 1.28 -2.76
N VAL A 107 -7.93 2.46 -2.32
CA VAL A 107 -9.34 2.91 -2.21
C VAL A 107 -9.49 4.30 -2.80
N LEU A 108 -10.47 4.46 -3.67
CA LEU A 108 -10.97 5.76 -4.12
C LEU A 108 -12.22 6.12 -3.33
N LYS A 109 -12.18 7.25 -2.61
CA LYS A 109 -13.34 7.80 -1.90
C LYS A 109 -13.35 9.31 -2.03
N ASN A 110 -14.53 9.89 -2.28
CA ASN A 110 -14.71 11.34 -2.43
C ASN A 110 -13.77 11.96 -3.50
N GLY A 111 -13.40 11.19 -4.53
CA GLY A 111 -12.52 11.64 -5.63
C GLY A 111 -11.03 11.65 -5.31
N TYR A 112 -10.59 11.05 -4.19
CA TYR A 112 -9.19 10.95 -3.80
C TYR A 112 -8.82 9.52 -3.45
N TYR A 113 -7.60 9.13 -3.80
CA TYR A 113 -7.06 7.81 -3.48
C TYR A 113 -6.41 7.77 -2.10
N GLY A 114 -6.53 6.60 -1.46
CA GLY A 114 -5.70 6.13 -0.37
C GLY A 114 -5.06 4.81 -0.79
N ASP A 115 -3.85 4.56 -0.34
CA ASP A 115 -3.06 3.39 -0.71
C ASP A 115 -2.18 2.97 0.48
N HIS A 116 -2.15 1.69 0.78
CA HIS A 116 -1.35 1.15 1.88
C HIS A 116 -1.17 -0.36 1.73
N ALA A 117 0.06 -0.81 1.92
CA ALA A 117 0.41 -2.22 1.99
C ALA A 117 0.83 -2.63 3.40
N PHE A 118 0.48 -3.86 3.79
CA PHE A 118 0.94 -4.47 5.03
C PHE A 118 1.17 -5.96 4.84
N THR A 119 2.22 -6.50 5.48
CA THR A 119 2.51 -7.93 5.44
C THR A 119 2.06 -8.61 6.72
N PHE A 120 1.15 -9.56 6.58
CA PHE A 120 0.59 -10.36 7.67
C PHE A 120 1.29 -11.71 7.76
N THR A 121 1.50 -12.20 8.97
CA THR A 121 1.93 -13.57 9.22
C THR A 121 0.70 -14.47 9.33
N VAL A 122 0.82 -15.72 8.87
CA VAL A 122 -0.21 -16.75 9.01
C VAL A 122 0.26 -17.74 10.06
N GLY A 123 -0.21 -17.55 11.30
CA GLY A 123 0.26 -18.31 12.44
C GLY A 123 1.73 -18.01 12.79
N GLU A 124 2.47 -19.05 13.20
CA GLU A 124 3.88 -18.91 13.54
C GLU A 124 4.76 -18.93 12.29
N VAL A 125 5.69 -17.98 12.20
CA VAL A 125 6.68 -17.88 11.12
C VAL A 125 8.10 -17.83 11.69
N ASP A 126 9.09 -18.12 10.86
CA ASP A 126 10.48 -18.11 11.24
C ASP A 126 10.95 -16.74 11.77
N LYS A 127 11.88 -16.74 12.73
CA LYS A 127 12.41 -15.51 13.34
C LYS A 127 13.08 -14.58 12.32
N GLU A 128 13.71 -15.13 11.30
CA GLU A 128 14.33 -14.35 10.22
C GLU A 128 13.28 -13.58 9.43
N ILE A 129 12.11 -14.18 9.19
CA ILE A 129 10.98 -13.53 8.54
C ILE A 129 10.45 -12.38 9.42
N LEU A 130 10.24 -12.63 10.72
CA LEU A 130 9.81 -11.57 11.65
C LEU A 130 10.80 -10.41 11.69
N GLN A 131 12.10 -10.71 11.66
CA GLN A 131 13.13 -9.68 11.61
C GLN A 131 13.07 -8.86 10.30
N LEU A 132 12.89 -9.51 9.15
CA LEU A 132 12.70 -8.83 7.88
C LEU A 132 11.49 -7.88 7.92
N LEU A 133 10.35 -8.35 8.43
CA LEU A 133 9.13 -7.54 8.53
C LEU A 133 9.33 -6.33 9.45
N GLU A 134 9.97 -6.52 10.61
CA GLU A 134 10.24 -5.42 11.54
C GLU A 134 11.20 -4.39 10.94
N ILE A 135 12.29 -4.82 10.29
CA ILE A 135 13.24 -3.90 9.66
C ILE A 135 12.58 -3.14 8.50
N THR A 136 11.77 -3.82 7.69
CA THR A 136 11.00 -3.18 6.61
C THR A 136 10.06 -2.12 7.18
N LYS A 137 9.34 -2.44 8.26
CA LYS A 137 8.46 -1.49 8.93
C LYS A 137 9.22 -0.29 9.49
N GLN A 138 10.35 -0.51 10.13
CA GLN A 138 11.18 0.58 10.67
C GLN A 138 11.74 1.46 9.54
N SER A 139 12.09 0.89 8.38
CA SER A 139 12.57 1.67 7.24
C SER A 139 11.53 2.66 6.72
N LEU A 140 10.22 2.32 6.81
CA LEU A 140 9.13 3.25 6.48
C LEU A 140 9.18 4.50 7.39
N TYR A 141 9.33 4.33 8.69
CA TYR A 141 9.42 5.46 9.63
C TYR A 141 10.68 6.29 9.40
N VAL A 142 11.82 5.65 9.12
CA VAL A 142 13.05 6.34 8.72
C VAL A 142 12.84 7.19 7.47
N GLY A 143 12.08 6.68 6.48
CA GLY A 143 11.69 7.42 5.29
C GLY A 143 10.77 8.61 5.61
N ILE A 144 9.74 8.38 6.44
CA ILE A 144 8.79 9.43 6.85
C ILE A 144 9.51 10.60 7.53
N GLU A 145 10.51 10.32 8.35
CA GLU A 145 11.31 11.37 9.01
C GLU A 145 12.07 12.27 8.03
N GLN A 146 12.24 11.85 6.77
CA GLN A 146 12.89 12.66 5.76
C GLN A 146 11.94 13.63 5.04
N PHE A 147 10.62 13.54 5.25
CA PHE A 147 9.68 14.53 4.72
C PHE A 147 9.76 15.86 5.49
N LYS A 148 10.84 16.58 5.25
CA LYS A 148 11.15 17.88 5.88
C LYS A 148 11.41 18.94 4.81
N LEU A 149 11.13 20.19 5.15
CA LEU A 149 11.48 21.33 4.29
C LEU A 149 12.98 21.31 3.99
N GLY A 150 13.33 21.45 2.71
CA GLY A 150 14.70 21.42 2.21
C GLY A 150 15.18 20.05 1.73
N ASN A 151 14.52 18.98 2.11
CA ASN A 151 14.81 17.63 1.60
C ASN A 151 14.16 17.40 0.23
N ARG A 152 14.73 16.47 -0.50
CA ARG A 152 14.24 15.99 -1.81
C ARG A 152 13.66 14.59 -1.66
N VAL A 153 12.86 14.16 -2.64
CA VAL A 153 12.35 12.77 -2.69
C VAL A 153 13.48 11.73 -2.65
N GLY A 154 14.63 12.04 -3.27
CA GLY A 154 15.82 11.19 -3.22
C GLY A 154 16.39 10.98 -1.81
N ASP A 155 16.22 11.95 -0.89
CA ASP A 155 16.68 11.80 0.50
C ASP A 155 15.85 10.77 1.25
N VAL A 156 14.53 10.68 0.94
CA VAL A 156 13.63 9.64 1.46
C VAL A 156 14.08 8.27 0.99
N GLY A 157 14.26 8.09 -0.32
CA GLY A 157 14.71 6.82 -0.90
C GLY A 157 16.08 6.39 -0.37
N TYR A 158 17.04 7.32 -0.29
CA TYR A 158 18.35 7.05 0.27
C TYR A 158 18.29 6.60 1.73
N ALA A 159 17.49 7.27 2.56
CA ALA A 159 17.37 6.91 3.97
C ALA A 159 16.80 5.50 4.16
N ILE A 160 15.75 5.14 3.40
CA ILE A 160 15.16 3.80 3.40
C ILE A 160 16.21 2.76 2.96
N GLN A 161 16.88 3.01 1.84
CA GLN A 161 17.89 2.10 1.29
C GLN A 161 19.03 1.90 2.30
N ASN A 162 19.63 2.98 2.78
CA ASN A 162 20.77 2.92 3.69
C ASN A 162 20.41 2.18 4.99
N TYR A 163 19.20 2.40 5.53
CA TYR A 163 18.74 1.69 6.72
C TYR A 163 18.66 0.17 6.48
N ASN A 164 18.00 -0.27 5.41
CA ASN A 164 17.86 -1.70 5.10
C ASN A 164 19.20 -2.35 4.78
N GLU A 165 20.04 -1.74 3.94
CA GLU A 165 21.34 -2.27 3.55
C GLU A 165 22.29 -2.37 4.76
N SER A 166 22.23 -1.42 5.71
CA SER A 166 23.01 -1.48 6.96
C SER A 166 22.61 -2.65 7.87
N LYS A 167 21.43 -3.23 7.67
CA LYS A 167 20.92 -4.41 8.37
C LYS A 167 21.11 -5.71 7.58
N GLY A 168 21.74 -5.65 6.41
CA GLY A 168 22.01 -6.80 5.54
C GLY A 168 20.85 -7.16 4.60
N TYR A 169 19.86 -6.28 4.45
CA TYR A 169 18.73 -6.49 3.52
C TYR A 169 18.86 -5.65 2.27
N GLY A 170 18.46 -6.21 1.12
CA GLY A 170 18.39 -5.48 -0.14
C GLY A 170 17.11 -4.66 -0.28
N VAL A 171 17.11 -3.73 -1.23
CA VAL A 171 15.92 -2.97 -1.67
C VAL A 171 15.68 -3.25 -3.14
N VAL A 172 14.41 -3.42 -3.51
CA VAL A 172 14.04 -3.57 -4.94
C VAL A 172 14.15 -2.20 -5.60
N ARG A 173 15.17 -2.01 -6.44
CA ARG A 173 15.51 -0.71 -7.04
C ARG A 173 14.68 -0.37 -8.27
N GLU A 174 14.06 -1.36 -8.88
CA GLU A 174 13.22 -1.25 -10.07
C GLU A 174 11.83 -0.69 -9.76
N LEU A 175 11.43 -0.72 -8.50
CA LEU A 175 10.17 -0.17 -8.01
C LEU A 175 10.41 1.22 -7.40
N VAL A 176 9.42 2.09 -7.54
CA VAL A 176 9.48 3.47 -7.05
C VAL A 176 8.26 3.79 -6.19
N GLY A 177 8.44 4.73 -5.25
CA GLY A 177 7.31 5.31 -4.54
C GLY A 177 6.58 6.35 -5.40
N HIS A 178 5.33 6.61 -5.07
CA HIS A 178 4.49 7.59 -5.76
C HIS A 178 3.66 8.41 -4.77
N GLY A 179 3.21 9.56 -5.23
CA GLY A 179 2.26 10.38 -4.48
C GLY A 179 0.82 9.90 -4.69
N LEU A 180 -0.10 10.45 -3.91
CA LEU A 180 -1.53 10.21 -4.01
C LEU A 180 -2.29 11.52 -4.26
N GLY A 181 -3.42 11.40 -4.94
CA GLY A 181 -4.32 12.51 -5.21
C GLY A 181 -5.63 12.03 -5.80
N LYS A 182 -6.00 12.61 -6.92
CA LYS A 182 -7.16 12.20 -7.73
C LYS A 182 -6.84 11.07 -8.70
N GLU A 183 -5.57 10.78 -8.80
CA GLU A 183 -4.98 9.71 -9.61
C GLU A 183 -4.00 8.95 -8.75
#